data_3a9bfa3435a39541f1b0d4872319a662
#
_entry.id   3a9bfa3435a39541f1b0d4872319a662
#
_cell.length_a   1.000
_cell.length_b   1.000
_cell.length_c   1.000
_cell.angle_alpha   90.00
_cell.angle_beta   90.00
_cell.angle_gamma   90.00
#
_symmetry.space_group_name_H-M   'P 1'
#
loop_
_entity.id
_entity.type
_entity.pdbx_description
1 polymer ?
#
loop_
_entity_poly.entity_id
_entity_poly.type
_entity_poly.pdbx_seq_one_letter_code
_entity_poly.pdbx_strand_id
1 'polypeptide(L)' 'IGADVTILPGVHIGRCAVIGAGSVVTGDVEAYHIYAGVPARKIRDIRTGERVQ' A
#
# COMPACT_ATOMS: atom_id res chain seq x y z
N ILE A 1 7.67 2.98 -2.43
CA ILE A 1 7.72 1.92 -1.40
C ILE A 1 8.71 2.35 -0.32
N GLY A 2 8.27 2.33 0.92
CA GLY A 2 9.12 2.68 2.05
C GLY A 2 10.16 1.60 2.38
N ALA A 3 11.04 1.89 3.35
CA ALA A 3 12.07 0.95 3.80
C ALA A 3 11.43 -0.23 4.57
N ASP A 4 12.08 -1.38 4.50
CA ASP A 4 11.70 -2.58 5.25
C ASP A 4 10.28 -3.08 4.97
N VAL A 5 9.77 -2.83 3.77
CA VAL A 5 8.47 -3.36 3.34
C VAL A 5 8.63 -4.82 2.93
N THR A 6 7.75 -5.66 3.44
CA THR A 6 7.67 -7.07 3.05
C THR A 6 6.47 -7.26 2.13
N ILE A 7 6.71 -7.80 0.94
CA ILE A 7 5.67 -8.08 -0.04
C ILE A 7 5.65 -9.59 -0.26
N LEU A 8 4.51 -10.21 -0.01
CA LEU A 8 4.37 -11.66 -0.16
C LEU A 8 4.36 -12.05 -1.64
N PRO A 9 4.78 -13.30 -1.96
CA PRO A 9 4.76 -13.77 -3.34
C PRO A 9 3.36 -13.70 -3.95
N GLY A 10 3.30 -13.32 -5.22
CA GLY A 10 2.05 -13.24 -5.95
C GLY A 10 1.28 -11.95 -5.78
N VAL A 11 1.76 -11.03 -4.94
CA VAL A 11 1.11 -9.74 -4.74
C VAL A 11 1.44 -8.80 -5.91
N HIS A 12 0.41 -8.11 -6.41
CA HIS A 12 0.56 -7.09 -7.44
C HIS A 12 0.42 -5.70 -6.84
N ILE A 13 1.39 -4.84 -7.12
CA ILE A 13 1.38 -3.45 -6.67
C ILE A 13 0.94 -2.58 -7.84
N GLY A 14 -0.15 -1.84 -7.66
CA GLY A 14 -0.66 -0.95 -8.71
C GLY A 14 0.26 0.24 -8.99
N ARG A 15 0.03 0.89 -10.13
CA ARG A 15 0.81 2.04 -10.56
C ARG A 15 0.72 3.18 -9.54
N CYS A 16 1.85 3.80 -9.23
CA CYS A 16 1.92 4.95 -8.34
C CYS A 16 1.40 4.69 -6.93
N ALA A 17 1.28 3.44 -6.52
CA ALA A 17 0.93 3.12 -5.14
C ALA A 17 2.09 3.44 -4.20
N VAL A 18 1.77 3.86 -2.99
CA VAL A 18 2.76 4.16 -1.95
C VAL A 18 2.56 3.20 -0.79
N ILE A 19 3.64 2.54 -0.37
CA ILE A 19 3.62 1.61 0.76
C ILE A 19 4.46 2.22 1.89
N GLY A 20 3.86 2.40 3.04
CA GLY A 20 4.59 2.94 4.19
C GLY A 20 5.69 2.01 4.69
N ALA A 21 6.74 2.58 5.28
CA ALA A 21 7.87 1.82 5.80
C ALA A 21 7.42 0.81 6.86
N GLY A 22 8.03 -0.37 6.87
CA GLY A 22 7.74 -1.42 7.84
C GLY A 22 6.43 -2.16 7.60
N SER A 23 5.74 -1.90 6.50
CA SER A 23 4.47 -2.56 6.20
C SER A 23 4.66 -3.99 5.71
N VAL A 24 3.64 -4.82 5.90
CA VAL A 24 3.60 -6.18 5.34
C VAL A 24 2.43 -6.26 4.38
N VAL A 25 2.73 -6.41 3.09
CA VAL A 25 1.71 -6.45 2.04
C VAL A 25 1.31 -7.90 1.79
N THR A 26 0.07 -8.23 2.10
CA THR A 26 -0.44 -9.61 2.00
C THR A 26 -1.42 -9.80 0.84
N GLY A 27 -1.88 -8.72 0.23
CA GLY A 27 -2.80 -8.78 -0.91
C GLY A 27 -2.49 -7.68 -1.92
N ASP A 28 -3.18 -7.68 -3.04
CA ASP A 28 -2.94 -6.72 -4.11
C ASP A 28 -3.17 -5.28 -3.63
N VAL A 29 -2.33 -4.38 -4.12
CA VAL A 29 -2.38 -2.96 -3.79
C VAL A 29 -2.93 -2.21 -4.99
N GLU A 30 -4.01 -1.45 -4.77
CA GLU A 30 -4.62 -0.65 -5.84
C GLU A 30 -3.71 0.50 -6.26
N ALA A 31 -3.81 0.84 -7.56
CA ALA A 31 -3.07 1.98 -8.09
C ALA A 31 -3.51 3.28 -7.42
N TYR A 32 -2.58 4.20 -7.27
CA TYR A 32 -2.83 5.54 -6.73
C TYR A 32 -3.38 5.56 -5.31
N HIS A 33 -3.01 4.58 -4.51
CA HIS A 33 -3.42 4.53 -3.11
C HIS A 33 -2.21 4.41 -2.19
N ILE A 34 -2.38 4.86 -0.96
CA ILE A 34 -1.36 4.73 0.09
C ILE A 34 -1.78 3.59 1.01
N TYR A 35 -0.88 2.65 1.21
CA TYR A 35 -1.08 1.52 2.12
C TYR A 35 -0.05 1.56 3.23
N ALA A 36 -0.43 1.17 4.43
CA ALA A 36 0.50 1.09 5.55
C ALA A 36 -0.01 0.11 6.61
N GLY A 37 0.88 -0.32 7.48
CA GLY A 37 0.55 -1.16 8.62
C GLY A 37 0.89 -2.63 8.43
N VAL A 38 0.60 -3.43 9.45
CA VAL A 38 0.84 -4.88 9.47
C VAL A 38 -0.46 -5.57 9.91
N PRO A 39 -1.18 -6.20 9.00
CA PRO A 39 -1.01 -6.19 7.54
C PRO A 39 -1.34 -4.82 6.93
N ALA A 40 -0.76 -4.55 5.77
CA ALA A 40 -0.95 -3.27 5.10
C ALA A 40 -2.43 -3.05 4.74
N ARG A 41 -2.92 -1.85 5.02
CA ARG A 41 -4.31 -1.47 4.74
C ARG A 41 -4.34 -0.20 3.92
N LYS A 42 -5.36 -0.08 3.07
CA LYS A 42 -5.59 1.12 2.28
C LYS A 42 -5.90 2.30 3.21
N ILE A 43 -5.16 3.37 3.08
CA ILE A 43 -5.31 4.54 3.93
C ILE A 43 -5.93 5.71 3.17
N ARG A 44 -5.42 5.99 1.98
CA ARG A 44 -5.81 7.20 1.26
C ARG A 44 -5.68 7.00 -0.24
N ASP A 45 -6.54 7.69 -0.99
CA ASP A 45 -6.43 7.80 -2.43
C ASP A 45 -5.57 9.01 -2.77
N ILE A 46 -4.47 8.79 -3.50
CA ILE A 46 -3.54 9.87 -3.84
C ILE A 46 -4.19 10.90 -4.75
N ARG A 47 -5.05 10.46 -5.67
CA ARG A 47 -5.66 11.34 -6.68
C ARG A 47 -6.67 12.30 -6.08
N THR A 48 -7.45 11.84 -5.11
CA THR A 48 -8.48 12.65 -4.48
C THR A 48 -8.04 13.21 -3.14
N GLY A 49 -7.03 12.59 -2.53
CA GLY A 49 -6.61 12.92 -1.18
C GLY A 49 -7.58 12.44 -0.12
N GLU A 50 -8.60 11.71 -0.50
CA GLU A 50 -9.64 11.26 0.39
C GLU A 50 -9.19 10.10 1.25
N ARG A 51 -9.53 10.16 2.54
CA ARG A 51 -9.18 9.11 3.47
C ARG A 51 -10.16 7.95 3.30
N VAL A 52 -9.61 6.75 3.15
CA VAL A 52 -10.41 5.55 2.91
C VAL A 52 -10.70 4.82 4.21
N GLN A 53 -9.93 5.09 5.25
CA GLN A 53 -10.05 4.37 6.51
C GLN A 53 -10.22 5.31 7.70
#